data_7d7682eedc94ee311faec5f153a77c5b
#
_entry.id   7d7682eedc94ee311faec5f153a77c5b
#
_cell.length_a   1.000
_cell.length_b   1.000
_cell.length_c   1.000
_cell.angle_alpha   90.00
_cell.angle_beta   90.00
_cell.angle_gamma   90.00
#
_symmetry.space_group_name_H-M   'P 1'
#
loop_
_entity.id
_entity.type
_entity.pdbx_description
1 polymer ?
#
loop_
_entity_poly.entity_id
_entity_poly.type
_entity_poly.pdbx_seq_one_letter_code
_entity_poly.pdbx_strand_id
1 'polypeptide(L)'
;MTKQHYTYPIFLLIFSFFILSCDTLRKGPSNASARNNPRTSPSRSGNSRATASRPPVNRAPARKPAPSNRANSSTAAKPAYTRPSGSYTGEIPKVVEVARTYSGTPYRSGGNDKSGIDCSGLICSVYSEIGVKVPRISWQQSEFGSEVGSIQEIKPGDWLFFVPEAGKEGYVSHAGIVTDVRSREEIIFIHASTSRGVREDNLFSNYFKGRFVKAMRPF
;
A
#
# COMPACT_ATOMS: atom_id res chain seq x y z
N MET A 1 22.28 53.97 29.64
CA MET A 1 21.52 52.74 29.92
C MET A 1 20.04 53.10 29.80
N THR A 2 19.47 52.91 28.62
CA THR A 2 18.06 53.21 28.33
C THR A 2 17.36 51.91 28.00
N LYS A 3 16.48 51.45 28.87
CA LYS A 3 15.63 50.27 28.66
C LYS A 3 14.45 50.65 27.77
N GLN A 4 14.37 50.07 26.59
CA GLN A 4 13.27 50.23 25.66
C GLN A 4 12.25 49.15 25.96
N HIS A 5 11.07 49.55 26.44
CA HIS A 5 9.91 48.67 26.65
C HIS A 5 9.13 48.57 25.34
N TYR A 6 9.08 47.36 24.76
CA TYR A 6 8.18 47.04 23.66
C TYR A 6 6.82 46.66 24.24
N THR A 7 5.85 47.53 24.02
CA THR A 7 4.43 47.22 24.27
C THR A 7 3.81 46.58 23.03
N TYR A 8 3.38 45.34 23.15
CA TYR A 8 2.59 44.66 22.11
C TYR A 8 1.13 45.10 22.21
N PRO A 9 0.47 45.55 21.13
CA PRO A 9 -0.97 45.75 21.13
C PRO A 9 -1.68 44.41 21.05
N ILE A 10 -2.54 44.15 22.03
CA ILE A 10 -3.47 43.04 22.07
C ILE A 10 -4.57 43.33 21.05
N PHE A 11 -4.56 42.62 19.91
CA PHE A 11 -5.70 42.59 18.98
C PHE A 11 -6.73 41.58 19.48
N LEU A 12 -7.76 42.11 20.12
CA LEU A 12 -8.99 41.41 20.47
C LEU A 12 -9.84 41.27 19.19
N LEU A 13 -9.76 40.14 18.51
CA LEU A 13 -10.68 39.78 17.43
C LEU A 13 -11.93 39.14 18.03
N ILE A 14 -12.99 39.94 18.06
CA ILE A 14 -14.36 39.53 18.39
C ILE A 14 -14.87 38.73 17.18
N PHE A 15 -15.00 37.42 17.31
CA PHE A 15 -15.66 36.57 16.34
C PHE A 15 -17.16 36.57 16.59
N SER A 16 -17.88 37.29 15.73
CA SER A 16 -19.35 37.34 15.70
C SER A 16 -19.89 36.00 15.20
N PHE A 17 -20.63 35.32 16.05
CA PHE A 17 -21.42 34.14 15.68
C PHE A 17 -22.63 34.57 14.83
N PHE A 18 -22.63 34.24 13.55
CA PHE A 18 -23.83 34.21 12.73
C PHE A 18 -24.41 32.83 12.73
N ILE A 19 -25.46 32.65 13.54
CA ILE A 19 -26.34 31.50 13.47
C ILE A 19 -27.39 31.84 12.38
N LEU A 20 -27.30 31.23 11.22
CA LEU A 20 -28.40 31.22 10.25
C LEU A 20 -28.97 29.81 10.19
N SER A 21 -30.08 29.67 10.92
CA SER A 21 -31.01 28.56 10.81
C SER A 21 -31.80 28.72 9.50
N CYS A 22 -31.78 27.73 8.64
CA CYS A 22 -32.76 27.56 7.59
C CYS A 22 -33.22 26.11 7.55
N ASP A 23 -34.31 25.88 8.26
CA ASP A 23 -35.23 24.78 8.03
C ASP A 23 -35.85 24.92 6.64
N THR A 24 -35.66 23.95 5.80
CA THR A 24 -36.51 23.75 4.63
C THR A 24 -36.90 22.30 4.52
N LEU A 25 -38.04 21.99 5.12
CA LEU A 25 -38.81 20.80 4.80
C LEU A 25 -39.09 20.74 3.29
N ARG A 26 -38.61 19.74 2.61
CA ARG A 26 -39.15 19.35 1.32
C ARG A 26 -39.55 17.88 1.31
N LYS A 27 -40.83 17.71 1.58
CA LYS A 27 -41.62 16.51 1.37
C LYS A 27 -41.67 16.20 -0.13
N GLY A 28 -41.19 15.06 -0.57
CA GLY A 28 -41.32 14.57 -1.93
C GLY A 28 -41.93 13.17 -1.95
N PRO A 29 -42.68 12.78 -3.00
CA PRO A 29 -43.75 11.81 -2.88
C PRO A 29 -43.27 10.36 -2.95
N SER A 30 -43.98 9.55 -2.18
CA SER A 30 -44.04 8.11 -2.23
C SER A 30 -44.60 7.63 -3.55
N ASN A 31 -43.87 6.77 -4.27
CA ASN A 31 -44.48 5.92 -5.30
C ASN A 31 -44.19 4.46 -4.91
N ALA A 32 -45.20 3.89 -4.28
CA ALA A 32 -45.39 2.48 -4.19
C ALA A 32 -45.88 1.97 -5.55
N SER A 33 -45.22 1.03 -6.14
CA SER A 33 -45.79 0.18 -7.17
C SER A 33 -45.33 -1.26 -6.89
N ALA A 34 -46.19 -1.95 -6.19
CA ALA A 34 -46.20 -3.38 -6.05
C ALA A 34 -46.55 -4.00 -7.43
N ARG A 35 -45.72 -4.92 -7.90
CA ARG A 35 -46.14 -5.92 -8.85
C ARG A 35 -45.78 -7.29 -8.36
N ASN A 36 -46.79 -7.92 -7.80
CA ASN A 36 -46.92 -9.35 -7.64
C ASN A 36 -46.71 -10.07 -8.97
N ASN A 37 -45.92 -11.15 -8.94
CA ASN A 37 -46.06 -12.16 -9.97
C ASN A 37 -46.08 -13.53 -9.33
N PRO A 38 -47.09 -14.36 -9.57
CA PRO A 38 -47.31 -15.59 -8.83
C PRO A 38 -46.52 -16.76 -9.42
N ARG A 39 -46.20 -17.66 -8.52
CA ARG A 39 -45.75 -19.05 -8.74
C ARG A 39 -46.60 -19.77 -9.78
N THR A 40 -45.96 -20.54 -10.63
CA THR A 40 -46.50 -21.82 -11.11
C THR A 40 -45.37 -22.80 -11.31
N SER A 41 -45.32 -23.78 -10.45
CA SER A 41 -44.67 -25.06 -10.73
C SER A 41 -45.66 -25.95 -11.49
N PRO A 42 -45.19 -26.85 -12.35
CA PRO A 42 -45.77 -28.19 -12.38
C PRO A 42 -44.72 -29.27 -12.20
N SER A 43 -44.97 -30.08 -11.21
CA SER A 43 -44.51 -31.45 -11.11
C SER A 43 -45.05 -32.28 -12.24
N ARG A 44 -44.25 -33.08 -12.88
CA ARG A 44 -44.74 -34.34 -13.49
C ARG A 44 -43.67 -35.41 -13.52
N SER A 45 -43.97 -36.43 -12.78
CA SER A 45 -43.52 -37.83 -12.81
C SER A 45 -43.51 -38.40 -14.25
N GLY A 46 -42.51 -39.20 -14.57
CA GLY A 46 -42.48 -39.98 -15.78
C GLY A 46 -41.29 -40.96 -15.78
N ASN A 47 -41.57 -42.14 -15.26
CA ASN A 47 -40.75 -43.34 -15.35
C ASN A 47 -40.58 -43.73 -16.82
N SER A 48 -39.37 -44.00 -17.31
CA SER A 48 -39.14 -44.93 -18.40
C SER A 48 -37.70 -45.44 -18.42
N ARG A 49 -37.59 -46.66 -18.11
CA ARG A 49 -36.46 -47.58 -18.17
C ARG A 49 -36.13 -47.89 -19.63
N ALA A 50 -34.97 -47.53 -20.11
CA ALA A 50 -34.44 -48.07 -21.36
C ALA A 50 -32.98 -48.47 -21.14
N THR A 51 -32.80 -49.78 -21.21
CA THR A 51 -31.52 -50.47 -21.33
C THR A 51 -30.91 -50.17 -22.69
N ALA A 52 -29.74 -49.56 -22.76
CA ALA A 52 -28.94 -49.48 -23.96
C ALA A 52 -27.50 -49.91 -23.65
N SER A 53 -27.12 -50.90 -24.38
CA SER A 53 -25.87 -51.63 -24.43
C SER A 53 -24.63 -50.74 -24.60
N ARG A 54 -23.63 -51.07 -23.83
CA ARG A 54 -22.28 -50.51 -23.84
C ARG A 54 -21.50 -50.99 -25.08
N PRO A 55 -20.90 -50.10 -25.89
CA PRO A 55 -19.97 -50.55 -26.96
C PRO A 55 -18.60 -50.92 -26.38
N PRO A 56 -17.84 -51.76 -27.07
CA PRO A 56 -16.58 -52.31 -26.56
C PRO A 56 -15.48 -51.26 -26.54
N VAL A 57 -14.75 -51.26 -25.42
CA VAL A 57 -13.57 -50.39 -25.20
C VAL A 57 -12.43 -50.89 -26.08
N ASN A 58 -12.08 -50.18 -27.14
CA ASN A 58 -10.83 -50.37 -27.87
C ASN A 58 -9.65 -49.96 -26.98
N ARG A 59 -8.92 -50.98 -26.57
CA ARG A 59 -7.67 -50.87 -25.81
C ARG A 59 -6.59 -50.35 -26.76
N ALA A 60 -6.24 -49.05 -26.64
CA ALA A 60 -5.08 -48.48 -27.32
C ALA A 60 -3.77 -49.06 -26.76
N PRO A 61 -2.75 -49.29 -27.62
CA PRO A 61 -1.50 -49.89 -27.20
C PRO A 61 -0.74 -48.95 -26.24
N ALA A 62 -0.10 -49.57 -25.24
CA ALA A 62 0.73 -48.90 -24.23
C ALA A 62 1.81 -48.04 -24.90
N ARG A 63 1.74 -46.73 -24.68
CA ARG A 63 2.83 -45.81 -25.00
C ARG A 63 4.01 -46.12 -24.10
N LYS A 64 5.17 -46.36 -24.71
CA LYS A 64 6.46 -46.42 -24.02
C LYS A 64 6.69 -45.12 -23.27
N PRO A 65 7.23 -45.12 -22.03
CA PRO A 65 7.58 -43.95 -21.32
C PRO A 65 8.68 -43.19 -22.10
N ALA A 66 8.41 -41.92 -22.43
CA ALA A 66 9.42 -41.03 -22.96
C ALA A 66 10.52 -40.81 -21.91
N PRO A 67 11.78 -40.63 -22.30
CA PRO A 67 12.83 -40.32 -21.36
C PRO A 67 12.50 -39.00 -20.69
N SER A 68 12.41 -38.99 -19.36
CA SER A 68 12.29 -37.76 -18.57
C SER A 68 13.58 -36.97 -18.73
N ASN A 69 13.54 -35.98 -19.62
CA ASN A 69 14.49 -34.91 -19.57
C ASN A 69 14.22 -34.17 -18.24
N ARG A 70 14.96 -34.57 -17.21
CA ARG A 70 15.13 -33.84 -16.00
C ARG A 70 15.84 -32.54 -16.37
N ALA A 71 15.06 -31.55 -16.87
CA ALA A 71 15.54 -30.21 -17.02
C ALA A 71 16.04 -29.79 -15.65
N ASN A 72 17.34 -29.57 -15.55
CA ASN A 72 17.93 -28.82 -14.46
C ASN A 72 17.13 -27.53 -14.32
N SER A 73 16.22 -27.49 -13.36
CA SER A 73 15.74 -26.20 -12.87
C SER A 73 16.95 -25.54 -12.22
N SER A 74 17.69 -24.79 -13.03
CA SER A 74 18.55 -23.76 -12.50
C SER A 74 17.62 -22.89 -11.65
N THR A 75 17.67 -23.06 -10.35
CA THR A 75 17.18 -22.11 -9.39
C THR A 75 17.88 -20.80 -9.76
N ALA A 76 17.16 -19.95 -10.51
CA ALA A 76 17.62 -18.60 -10.78
C ALA A 76 17.84 -17.97 -9.42
N ALA A 77 19.09 -17.81 -9.05
CA ALA A 77 19.47 -17.16 -7.81
C ALA A 77 18.74 -15.82 -7.80
N LYS A 78 17.89 -15.61 -6.77
CA LYS A 78 17.23 -14.33 -6.53
C LYS A 78 18.32 -13.27 -6.67
N PRO A 79 18.15 -12.22 -7.50
CA PRO A 79 19.20 -11.23 -7.67
C PRO A 79 19.58 -10.70 -6.29
N ALA A 80 20.84 -10.86 -5.95
CA ALA A 80 21.37 -10.37 -4.69
C ALA A 80 21.11 -8.86 -4.66
N TYR A 81 20.49 -8.37 -3.59
CA TYR A 81 20.33 -6.94 -3.38
C TYR A 81 21.72 -6.28 -3.44
N THR A 82 21.94 -5.48 -4.46
CA THR A 82 23.13 -4.66 -4.54
C THR A 82 22.85 -3.37 -3.79
N ARG A 83 23.49 -3.20 -2.65
CA ARG A 83 23.41 -1.95 -1.88
C ARG A 83 23.78 -0.79 -2.80
N PRO A 84 22.93 0.24 -2.95
CA PRO A 84 23.30 1.41 -3.71
C PRO A 84 24.60 2.00 -3.16
N SER A 85 25.56 2.27 -4.05
CA SER A 85 26.86 2.85 -3.70
C SER A 85 26.73 4.36 -3.47
N GLY A 86 26.23 4.75 -2.31
CA GLY A 86 26.18 6.13 -1.85
C GLY A 86 26.82 6.23 -0.46
N SER A 87 27.54 7.30 -0.20
CA SER A 87 28.20 7.53 1.07
C SER A 87 27.20 8.07 2.09
N TYR A 88 26.35 7.19 2.66
CA TYR A 88 25.74 7.51 3.93
C TYR A 88 26.81 7.31 5.00
N THR A 89 27.19 8.41 5.68
CA THR A 89 28.26 8.41 6.71
C THR A 89 27.73 8.14 8.13
N GLY A 90 26.39 7.99 8.29
CA GLY A 90 25.74 7.65 9.55
C GLY A 90 25.56 6.14 9.73
N GLU A 91 25.25 5.74 10.98
CA GLU A 91 24.82 4.38 11.27
C GLU A 91 23.50 4.07 10.58
N ILE A 92 23.44 2.97 9.81
CA ILE A 92 22.21 2.56 9.13
C ILE A 92 21.24 2.01 10.19
N PRO A 93 20.06 2.59 10.37
CA PRO A 93 19.09 2.08 11.32
C PRO A 93 18.76 0.62 11.03
N LYS A 94 18.59 -0.19 12.07
CA LYS A 94 18.22 -1.62 11.96
C LYS A 94 16.98 -1.82 11.08
N VAL A 95 16.03 -0.90 11.13
CA VAL A 95 14.82 -0.89 10.29
C VAL A 95 15.15 -0.89 8.79
N VAL A 96 16.21 -0.17 8.37
CA VAL A 96 16.65 -0.11 6.96
C VAL A 96 17.24 -1.44 6.52
N GLU A 97 18.06 -2.07 7.36
CA GLU A 97 18.63 -3.39 7.07
C GLU A 97 17.54 -4.42 6.87
N VAL A 98 16.57 -4.48 7.79
CA VAL A 98 15.42 -5.40 7.71
C VAL A 98 14.58 -5.09 6.47
N ALA A 99 14.25 -3.81 6.20
CA ALA A 99 13.48 -3.44 5.03
C ALA A 99 14.09 -3.95 3.72
N ARG A 100 15.41 -3.85 3.60
CA ARG A 100 16.16 -4.34 2.43
C ARG A 100 16.07 -5.85 2.24
N THR A 101 15.83 -6.65 3.30
CA THR A 101 15.62 -8.11 3.18
C THR A 101 14.34 -8.47 2.42
N TYR A 102 13.41 -7.52 2.27
CA TYR A 102 12.16 -7.69 1.51
C TYR A 102 12.31 -7.36 0.02
N SER A 103 13.46 -6.84 -0.44
CA SER A 103 13.68 -6.49 -1.85
C SER A 103 13.31 -7.64 -2.79
N GLY A 104 12.57 -7.33 -3.85
CA GLY A 104 12.06 -8.30 -4.82
C GLY A 104 10.83 -9.09 -4.36
N THR A 105 10.29 -8.87 -3.16
CA THR A 105 9.00 -9.45 -2.75
C THR A 105 7.89 -8.92 -3.67
N PRO A 106 7.03 -9.80 -4.23
CA PRO A 106 5.95 -9.37 -5.11
C PRO A 106 4.92 -8.51 -4.36
N TYR A 107 4.27 -7.60 -5.10
CA TYR A 107 3.15 -6.83 -4.54
C TYR A 107 1.92 -7.72 -4.35
N ARG A 108 1.27 -7.59 -3.19
CA ARG A 108 -0.04 -8.19 -2.92
C ARG A 108 -0.82 -7.24 -2.00
N SER A 109 -1.98 -6.77 -2.46
CA SER A 109 -2.86 -5.94 -1.65
C SER A 109 -3.26 -6.67 -0.35
N GLY A 110 -3.14 -6.00 0.79
CA GLY A 110 -3.36 -6.60 2.10
C GLY A 110 -2.25 -7.56 2.58
N GLY A 111 -1.21 -7.78 1.76
CA GLY A 111 -0.10 -8.66 2.08
C GLY A 111 0.85 -8.08 3.13
N ASN A 112 1.52 -8.97 3.89
CA ASN A 112 2.42 -8.60 4.98
C ASN A 112 3.60 -9.56 5.16
N ASP A 113 3.92 -10.36 4.16
CA ASP A 113 5.01 -11.35 4.20
C ASP A 113 5.77 -11.43 2.87
N LYS A 114 6.84 -12.24 2.84
CA LYS A 114 7.69 -12.42 1.65
C LYS A 114 7.04 -13.17 0.49
N SER A 115 5.84 -13.73 0.66
CA SER A 115 5.04 -14.29 -0.44
C SER A 115 4.25 -13.22 -1.19
N GLY A 116 4.04 -12.06 -0.57
CA GLY A 116 3.41 -10.89 -1.16
C GLY A 116 3.11 -9.83 -0.11
N ILE A 117 3.39 -8.55 -0.45
CA ILE A 117 3.33 -7.45 0.50
C ILE A 117 2.80 -6.18 -0.17
N ASP A 118 2.02 -5.37 0.58
CA ASP A 118 1.68 -4.00 0.16
C ASP A 118 2.58 -2.96 0.84
N CYS A 119 2.40 -1.68 0.51
CA CYS A 119 3.27 -0.61 1.00
C CYS A 119 3.22 -0.45 2.52
N SER A 120 2.03 -0.42 3.13
CA SER A 120 1.88 -0.31 4.58
C SER A 120 2.18 -1.63 5.30
N GLY A 121 1.97 -2.77 4.63
CA GLY A 121 2.39 -4.08 5.08
C GLY A 121 3.90 -4.22 5.19
N LEU A 122 4.65 -3.64 4.25
CA LEU A 122 6.11 -3.59 4.32
C LEU A 122 6.57 -2.87 5.60
N ILE A 123 6.03 -1.69 5.88
CA ILE A 123 6.33 -0.96 7.11
C ILE A 123 6.01 -1.83 8.34
N CYS A 124 4.78 -2.39 8.41
CA CYS A 124 4.39 -3.26 9.53
C CYS A 124 5.33 -4.44 9.73
N SER A 125 5.66 -5.16 8.66
CA SER A 125 6.47 -6.38 8.73
C SER A 125 7.90 -6.07 9.16
N VAL A 126 8.48 -5.00 8.62
CA VAL A 126 9.83 -4.53 8.98
C VAL A 126 9.91 -4.19 10.47
N TYR A 127 8.94 -3.41 10.97
CA TYR A 127 8.92 -3.04 12.39
C TYR A 127 8.59 -4.22 13.30
N SER A 128 7.73 -5.13 12.87
CA SER A 128 7.44 -6.36 13.62
C SER A 128 8.68 -7.24 13.79
N GLU A 129 9.56 -7.34 12.79
CA GLU A 129 10.81 -8.10 12.89
C GLU A 129 11.80 -7.52 13.90
N ILE A 130 11.71 -6.22 14.19
CA ILE A 130 12.51 -5.57 15.24
C ILE A 130 11.76 -5.44 16.57
N GLY A 131 10.61 -6.12 16.71
CA GLY A 131 9.82 -6.17 17.95
C GLY A 131 8.96 -4.94 18.22
N VAL A 132 8.73 -4.08 17.22
CA VAL A 132 7.96 -2.85 17.36
C VAL A 132 6.61 -2.97 16.63
N LYS A 133 5.53 -2.58 17.32
CA LYS A 133 4.19 -2.54 16.72
C LYS A 133 3.90 -1.15 16.17
N VAL A 134 3.44 -1.10 14.91
CA VAL A 134 3.03 0.12 14.23
C VAL A 134 1.66 -0.07 13.57
N PRO A 135 0.93 1.00 13.23
CA PRO A 135 -0.37 0.89 12.55
C PRO A 135 -0.26 0.13 11.23
N ARG A 136 -1.31 -0.64 10.87
CA ARG A 136 -1.30 -1.47 9.65
C ARG A 136 -1.65 -0.68 8.39
N ILE A 137 -2.41 0.39 8.50
CA ILE A 137 -3.01 1.11 7.39
C ILE A 137 -2.24 2.41 7.12
N SER A 138 -1.97 2.72 5.85
CA SER A 138 -1.11 3.85 5.46
C SER A 138 -1.57 5.21 5.99
N TRP A 139 -2.88 5.50 6.04
CA TRP A 139 -3.36 6.75 6.59
C TRP A 139 -3.09 6.87 8.10
N GLN A 140 -3.22 5.78 8.88
CA GLN A 140 -2.86 5.77 10.30
C GLN A 140 -1.34 5.91 10.50
N GLN A 141 -0.55 5.28 9.62
CA GLN A 141 0.90 5.45 9.62
C GLN A 141 1.30 6.89 9.32
N SER A 142 0.55 7.59 8.46
CA SER A 142 0.82 9.00 8.14
C SER A 142 0.52 9.98 9.27
N GLU A 143 -0.06 9.51 10.35
CA GLU A 143 -0.33 10.28 11.58
C GLU A 143 0.45 9.74 12.79
N PHE A 144 1.32 8.74 12.55
CA PHE A 144 2.07 8.07 13.62
C PHE A 144 3.47 8.66 13.76
N GLY A 145 3.84 9.01 14.99
CA GLY A 145 5.14 9.64 15.31
C GLY A 145 5.11 11.17 15.15
N SER A 146 6.23 11.72 14.72
CA SER A 146 6.41 13.17 14.54
C SER A 146 6.56 13.50 13.05
N GLU A 147 5.89 14.54 12.58
CA GLU A 147 6.09 15.02 11.21
C GLU A 147 7.47 15.64 11.06
N VAL A 148 8.14 15.34 9.96
CA VAL A 148 9.44 15.91 9.61
C VAL A 148 9.22 17.26 8.95
N GLY A 149 9.69 18.32 9.57
CA GLY A 149 9.37 19.72 9.20
C GLY A 149 9.84 20.15 7.81
N SER A 150 10.86 19.51 7.27
CA SER A 150 11.37 19.81 5.94
C SER A 150 12.04 18.60 5.26
N ILE A 151 12.11 18.63 3.93
CA ILE A 151 12.80 17.58 3.16
C ILE A 151 14.28 17.44 3.56
N GLN A 152 14.90 18.53 3.99
CA GLN A 152 16.29 18.57 4.41
C GLN A 152 16.55 17.84 5.74
N GLU A 153 15.51 17.65 6.53
CA GLU A 153 15.57 16.93 7.81
C GLU A 153 15.29 15.44 7.71
N ILE A 154 14.90 14.98 6.52
CA ILE A 154 14.62 13.55 6.27
C ILE A 154 15.90 12.75 6.51
N LYS A 155 15.75 11.62 7.22
CA LYS A 155 16.83 10.69 7.59
C LYS A 155 16.44 9.24 7.24
N PRO A 156 17.41 8.32 7.10
CA PRO A 156 17.13 6.90 7.01
C PRO A 156 16.29 6.42 8.19
N GLY A 157 15.23 5.65 7.90
CA GLY A 157 14.23 5.20 8.85
C GLY A 157 12.96 6.04 8.90
N ASP A 158 12.95 7.27 8.38
CA ASP A 158 11.73 8.06 8.23
C ASP A 158 10.79 7.42 7.22
N TRP A 159 9.49 7.65 7.35
CA TRP A 159 8.48 7.17 6.42
C TRP A 159 8.05 8.29 5.49
N LEU A 160 7.95 7.97 4.20
CA LEU A 160 7.45 8.89 3.17
C LEU A 160 6.03 8.50 2.79
N PHE A 161 5.17 9.50 2.57
CA PHE A 161 3.77 9.31 2.21
C PHE A 161 3.43 10.05 0.92
N PHE A 162 2.59 9.39 0.11
CA PHE A 162 2.27 9.85 -1.24
C PHE A 162 0.77 9.77 -1.52
N VAL A 163 0.29 10.70 -2.35
CA VAL A 163 -1.06 10.68 -2.93
C VAL A 163 -1.07 9.91 -4.25
N PRO A 164 -2.24 9.42 -4.71
CA PRO A 164 -2.33 8.63 -5.94
C PRO A 164 -2.00 9.41 -7.21
N GLU A 165 -2.26 10.72 -7.21
CA GLU A 165 -2.06 11.58 -8.37
C GLU A 165 -1.22 12.81 -8.02
N ALA A 166 -0.30 13.15 -8.93
CA ALA A 166 0.57 14.31 -8.75
C ALA A 166 -0.22 15.62 -8.80
N GLY A 167 0.10 16.53 -7.87
CA GLY A 167 -0.52 17.86 -7.79
C GLY A 167 -1.97 17.88 -7.29
N LYS A 168 -2.50 16.74 -6.84
CA LYS A 168 -3.83 16.66 -6.22
C LYS A 168 -3.71 16.49 -4.71
N GLU A 169 -4.57 17.19 -4.00
CA GLU A 169 -4.84 16.88 -2.59
C GLU A 169 -5.66 15.60 -2.53
N GLY A 170 -5.39 14.78 -1.53
CA GLY A 170 -6.12 13.53 -1.40
C GLY A 170 -5.62 12.68 -0.23
N TYR A 171 -6.23 11.51 -0.11
CA TYR A 171 -5.83 10.55 0.92
C TYR A 171 -4.46 9.93 0.60
N VAL A 172 -3.70 9.63 1.64
CA VAL A 172 -2.46 8.87 1.53
C VAL A 172 -2.77 7.47 0.97
N SER A 173 -2.23 7.18 -0.20
CA SER A 173 -2.45 5.93 -0.91
C SER A 173 -1.21 5.05 -0.97
N HIS A 174 -0.03 5.61 -0.67
CA HIS A 174 1.22 4.89 -0.75
C HIS A 174 2.22 5.35 0.31
N ALA A 175 3.10 4.44 0.72
CA ALA A 175 4.11 4.71 1.74
C ALA A 175 5.40 3.93 1.48
N GLY A 176 6.51 4.40 2.05
CA GLY A 176 7.79 3.72 2.03
C GLY A 176 8.69 4.18 3.16
N ILE A 177 9.82 3.51 3.34
CA ILE A 177 10.83 3.79 4.38
C ILE A 177 12.08 4.36 3.71
N VAL A 178 12.56 5.50 4.17
CA VAL A 178 13.83 6.08 3.70
C VAL A 178 14.98 5.14 4.04
N THR A 179 15.78 4.80 3.05
CA THR A 179 16.92 3.89 3.20
C THR A 179 18.26 4.60 3.08
N ASP A 180 18.29 5.72 2.37
CA ASP A 180 19.52 6.49 2.18
C ASP A 180 19.21 7.95 1.84
N VAL A 181 20.06 8.88 2.28
CA VAL A 181 20.02 10.30 1.93
C VAL A 181 21.39 10.68 1.39
N ARG A 182 21.51 10.78 0.09
CA ARG A 182 22.78 11.03 -0.61
C ARG A 182 23.02 12.50 -0.91
N SER A 183 21.94 13.22 -1.21
CA SER A 183 21.97 14.65 -1.48
C SER A 183 20.59 15.26 -1.24
N ARG A 184 20.46 16.58 -1.45
CA ARG A 184 19.18 17.31 -1.39
C ARG A 184 18.17 16.87 -2.46
N GLU A 185 18.63 16.22 -3.52
CA GLU A 185 17.82 15.75 -4.65
C GLU A 185 17.92 14.24 -4.86
N GLU A 186 18.56 13.53 -3.93
CA GLU A 186 18.70 12.08 -3.99
C GLU A 186 18.41 11.45 -2.63
N ILE A 187 17.13 11.28 -2.34
CA ILE A 187 16.61 10.57 -1.15
C ILE A 187 16.04 9.25 -1.63
N ILE A 188 16.66 8.16 -1.22
CA ILE A 188 16.29 6.80 -1.60
C ILE A 188 15.36 6.22 -0.54
N PHE A 189 14.31 5.58 -0.99
CA PHE A 189 13.35 4.90 -0.11
C PHE A 189 12.92 3.56 -0.69
N ILE A 190 12.63 2.60 0.19
CA ILE A 190 12.13 1.28 -0.15
C ILE A 190 10.61 1.26 0.00
N HIS A 191 9.93 0.70 -0.98
CA HIS A 191 8.47 0.60 -0.99
C HIS A 191 8.01 -0.63 -1.77
N ALA A 192 6.73 -1.03 -1.63
CA ALA A 192 6.13 -2.09 -2.43
C ALA A 192 5.44 -1.49 -3.67
N SER A 193 6.11 -1.52 -4.82
CA SER A 193 5.55 -1.12 -6.11
C SER A 193 4.51 -2.12 -6.60
N THR A 194 3.33 -1.65 -7.03
CA THR A 194 2.26 -2.52 -7.53
C THR A 194 2.65 -3.35 -8.76
N SER A 195 3.56 -2.83 -9.59
CA SER A 195 3.99 -3.49 -10.83
C SER A 195 5.33 -4.22 -10.73
N ARG A 196 6.17 -3.87 -9.73
CA ARG A 196 7.56 -4.36 -9.65
C ARG A 196 7.94 -4.96 -8.31
N GLY A 197 6.99 -5.03 -7.37
CA GLY A 197 7.26 -5.53 -6.02
C GLY A 197 8.11 -4.57 -5.18
N VAL A 198 8.71 -5.09 -4.11
CA VAL A 198 9.52 -4.29 -3.19
C VAL A 198 10.85 -3.90 -3.84
N ARG A 199 11.10 -2.59 -3.86
CA ARG A 199 12.29 -1.99 -4.47
C ARG A 199 12.63 -0.64 -3.85
N GLU A 200 13.83 -0.17 -4.11
CA GLU A 200 14.23 1.21 -3.82
C GLU A 200 14.03 2.11 -5.04
N ASP A 201 13.53 3.32 -4.79
CA ASP A 201 13.38 4.40 -5.78
C ASP A 201 13.80 5.74 -5.16
N ASN A 202 14.06 6.75 -6.00
CA ASN A 202 14.37 8.10 -5.53
C ASN A 202 13.10 8.93 -5.39
N LEU A 203 12.95 9.63 -4.25
CA LEU A 203 11.87 10.58 -3.98
C LEU A 203 11.74 11.64 -5.08
N PHE A 204 12.86 12.11 -5.63
CA PHE A 204 12.89 13.15 -6.66
C PHE A 204 12.70 12.64 -8.09
N SER A 205 12.42 11.35 -8.28
CA SER A 205 12.03 10.86 -9.59
C SER A 205 10.76 11.54 -10.09
N ASN A 206 10.56 11.61 -11.40
CA ASN A 206 9.37 12.24 -12.02
C ASN A 206 8.05 11.66 -11.50
N TYR A 207 8.06 10.38 -11.10
CA TYR A 207 6.86 9.74 -10.57
C TYR A 207 6.54 10.18 -9.14
N PHE A 208 7.52 10.23 -8.24
CA PHE A 208 7.29 10.45 -6.81
C PHE A 208 7.29 11.91 -6.39
N LYS A 209 8.12 12.75 -7.01
CA LYS A 209 8.29 14.16 -6.65
C LYS A 209 6.97 14.92 -6.55
N GLY A 210 6.07 14.74 -7.53
CA GLY A 210 4.79 15.44 -7.56
C GLY A 210 3.68 14.78 -6.70
N ARG A 211 3.95 13.62 -6.11
CA ARG A 211 3.00 12.86 -5.26
C ARG A 211 3.35 12.89 -3.79
N PHE A 212 4.55 13.33 -3.44
CA PHE A 212 4.99 13.41 -2.06
C PHE A 212 4.13 14.39 -1.25
N VAL A 213 3.68 13.96 -0.08
CA VAL A 213 2.85 14.75 0.84
C VAL A 213 3.65 15.16 2.05
N LYS A 214 4.18 14.19 2.78
CA LYS A 214 4.92 14.42 4.02
C LYS A 214 5.82 13.26 4.39
N ALA A 215 6.74 13.52 5.29
CA ALA A 215 7.53 12.51 5.95
C ALA A 215 7.18 12.44 7.45
N MET A 216 7.18 11.24 8.00
CA MET A 216 6.96 11.00 9.44
C MET A 216 8.17 10.29 10.03
N ARG A 217 8.60 10.72 11.20
CA ARG A 217 9.58 10.04 12.03
C ARG A 217 8.83 9.23 13.09
N PRO A 218 8.85 7.89 13.01
CA PRO A 218 8.00 7.07 13.86
C PRO A 218 8.44 7.06 15.34
N PHE A 219 9.74 7.31 15.62
CA PHE A 219 10.35 7.27 16.96
C PHE A 219 11.47 8.28 17.12
#